data_a2334aaa108cf44aeae0656b30a0c71b
#
_entry.id   a2334aaa108cf44aeae0656b30a0c71b
#
_cell.length_a   1.000
_cell.length_b   1.000
_cell.length_c   1.000
_cell.angle_alpha   90.00
_cell.angle_beta   90.00
_cell.angle_gamma   90.00
#
_symmetry.space_group_name_H-M   'P 1'
#
loop_
_entity.id
_entity.type
_entity.pdbx_description
1 polymer ?
#
loop_
_entity_poly.entity_id
_entity_poly.type
_entity_poly.pdbx_seq_one_letter_code
_entity_poly.pdbx_strand_id
1 'polypeptide(L)'
;MHMISRHLLFLTTALPAMVSAQTQPLVVANFGGANGKAQEIAFLKPFSRESNSAARGVEYDGDLGAVRKMVQANKPTWDVVEVESSELTVGCKEGLFEPFDKAQVKNASMLMPGSVQSCGVGAFVWSTVLAYNSATLKTAPAGWADFWDVKKFPGKRGMRKGARYNLEFALMADGVHRRDVYATLGTEAGLQRALNKLQQLKPHIVWWESGSQPPKALAGGEWVMSTAYNGRISAAVADGADGLTIAWNDAIYDLDYWAIVKGSPRADRARAFVNFATSDPAQLAFSREITYGPTNYNAILAYDTGRKRVPDDKHLIDLSMAPSDLPSAPGNLRRSLAFSPSYWVTNGAQIDKKLTELLK
;
A
#
# COMPACT_ATOMS: atom_id res chain seq x y z
N MET A 1 -84.99 38.60 -13.48
CA MET A 1 -84.07 38.30 -12.31
C MET A 1 -83.06 37.25 -12.74
N HIS A 2 -81.90 37.74 -13.22
CA HIS A 2 -80.84 36.81 -13.69
C HIS A 2 -79.75 36.72 -12.63
N MET A 3 -79.55 35.50 -12.06
CA MET A 3 -78.42 35.20 -11.16
C MET A 3 -77.21 34.83 -11.99
N ILE A 4 -76.14 35.60 -11.86
CA ILE A 4 -74.84 35.33 -12.47
C ILE A 4 -74.05 34.55 -11.43
N SER A 5 -73.80 33.26 -11.71
CA SER A 5 -72.87 32.41 -10.92
C SER A 5 -71.42 32.69 -11.30
N ARG A 6 -70.59 33.15 -10.32
CA ARG A 6 -69.13 33.33 -10.48
C ARG A 6 -68.43 32.07 -10.07
N HIS A 7 -67.85 31.36 -11.05
CA HIS A 7 -66.93 30.27 -10.77
C HIS A 7 -65.52 30.82 -10.47
N LEU A 8 -65.02 30.59 -9.23
CA LEU A 8 -63.68 30.91 -8.87
C LEU A 8 -62.80 29.72 -9.33
N LEU A 9 -61.87 29.93 -10.28
CA LEU A 9 -60.86 28.98 -10.69
C LEU A 9 -59.69 29.08 -9.70
N PHE A 10 -59.49 28.04 -8.87
CA PHE A 10 -58.25 27.88 -8.07
C PHE A 10 -57.13 27.31 -8.95
N LEU A 11 -56.18 28.16 -9.30
CA LEU A 11 -54.93 27.72 -9.93
C LEU A 11 -54.01 27.16 -8.83
N THR A 12 -53.91 25.82 -8.72
CA THR A 12 -52.92 25.18 -7.89
C THR A 12 -51.59 25.16 -8.65
N THR A 13 -50.64 26.01 -8.27
CA THR A 13 -49.27 25.98 -8.73
C THR A 13 -48.57 24.82 -8.02
N ALA A 14 -48.37 23.69 -8.72
CA ALA A 14 -47.50 22.63 -8.28
C ALA A 14 -46.04 23.09 -8.40
N LEU A 15 -45.36 23.36 -7.26
CA LEU A 15 -43.92 23.49 -7.23
C LEU A 15 -43.31 22.15 -7.61
N PRO A 16 -42.36 22.10 -8.57
CA PRO A 16 -41.61 20.91 -8.81
C PRO A 16 -40.76 20.63 -7.56
N ALA A 17 -40.99 19.50 -6.90
CA ALA A 17 -40.08 18.97 -5.89
C ALA A 17 -38.74 18.72 -6.59
N MET A 18 -37.72 19.52 -6.31
CA MET A 18 -36.34 19.21 -6.67
C MET A 18 -35.97 17.93 -5.90
N VAL A 19 -36.13 16.77 -6.53
CA VAL A 19 -35.52 15.53 -6.10
C VAL A 19 -34.03 15.77 -6.23
N SER A 20 -33.37 16.03 -5.08
CA SER A 20 -31.92 16.00 -4.99
C SER A 20 -31.51 14.62 -5.43
N ALA A 21 -31.03 14.49 -6.65
CA ALA A 21 -30.43 13.24 -7.13
C ALA A 21 -29.25 12.94 -6.19
N GLN A 22 -29.43 12.03 -5.24
CA GLN A 22 -28.34 11.54 -4.42
C GLN A 22 -27.26 11.03 -5.38
N THR A 23 -26.21 11.80 -5.53
CA THR A 23 -25.08 11.41 -6.38
C THR A 23 -24.51 10.11 -5.83
N GLN A 24 -24.43 9.09 -6.68
CA GLN A 24 -23.87 7.79 -6.32
C GLN A 24 -22.52 7.96 -5.60
N PRO A 25 -22.23 7.21 -4.52
CA PRO A 25 -20.99 7.35 -3.79
C PRO A 25 -19.77 7.07 -4.67
N LEU A 26 -18.68 7.78 -4.44
CA LEU A 26 -17.36 7.39 -4.95
C LEU A 26 -16.97 6.05 -4.36
N VAL A 27 -16.56 5.09 -5.19
CA VAL A 27 -16.17 3.76 -4.74
C VAL A 27 -14.66 3.61 -4.87
N VAL A 28 -14.00 3.35 -3.73
CA VAL A 28 -12.54 3.15 -3.63
C VAL A 28 -12.27 1.71 -3.24
N ALA A 29 -11.69 0.93 -4.14
CA ALA A 29 -11.25 -0.43 -3.85
C ALA A 29 -9.89 -0.42 -3.16
N ASN A 30 -9.73 -1.19 -2.08
CA ASN A 30 -8.52 -1.28 -1.28
C ASN A 30 -8.29 -2.69 -0.71
N PHE A 31 -7.12 -2.93 -0.12
CA PHE A 31 -6.74 -4.25 0.42
C PHE A 31 -7.37 -4.59 1.78
N GLY A 32 -8.37 -3.85 2.23
CA GLY A 32 -9.16 -4.16 3.43
C GLY A 32 -8.37 -4.27 4.73
N GLY A 33 -8.97 -4.93 5.72
CA GLY A 33 -8.37 -5.16 7.03
C GLY A 33 -7.96 -3.86 7.73
N ALA A 34 -6.80 -3.83 8.42
CA ALA A 34 -6.30 -2.63 9.11
C ALA A 34 -6.03 -1.48 8.14
N ASN A 35 -5.57 -1.77 6.91
CA ASN A 35 -5.37 -0.75 5.88
C ASN A 35 -6.69 -0.08 5.45
N GLY A 36 -7.70 -0.88 5.13
CA GLY A 36 -9.02 -0.35 4.77
C GLY A 36 -9.67 0.46 5.89
N LYS A 37 -9.51 0.03 7.16
CA LYS A 37 -9.96 0.78 8.34
C LYS A 37 -9.25 2.12 8.48
N ALA A 38 -7.94 2.15 8.29
CA ALA A 38 -7.15 3.39 8.32
C ALA A 38 -7.56 4.35 7.20
N GLN A 39 -7.81 3.84 6.00
CA GLN A 39 -8.28 4.64 4.86
C GLN A 39 -9.70 5.20 5.10
N GLU A 40 -10.58 4.43 5.71
CA GLU A 40 -11.92 4.91 6.08
C GLU A 40 -11.84 6.11 7.01
N ILE A 41 -10.92 6.08 8.00
CA ILE A 41 -10.75 7.15 8.99
C ILE A 41 -10.04 8.36 8.40
N ALA A 42 -8.94 8.14 7.67
CA ALA A 42 -8.06 9.21 7.21
C ALA A 42 -8.46 9.82 5.86
N PHE A 43 -9.09 9.04 4.97
CA PHE A 43 -9.38 9.46 3.61
C PHE A 43 -10.89 9.54 3.32
N LEU A 44 -11.63 8.43 3.46
CA LEU A 44 -13.00 8.33 2.92
C LEU A 44 -14.00 9.22 3.68
N LYS A 45 -14.03 9.14 5.01
CA LYS A 45 -14.91 9.96 5.83
C LYS A 45 -14.58 11.46 5.75
N PRO A 46 -13.29 11.90 5.87
CA PRO A 46 -12.95 13.30 5.70
C PRO A 46 -13.28 13.83 4.30
N PHE A 47 -12.91 13.09 3.24
CA PHE A 47 -13.25 13.49 1.87
C PHE A 47 -14.76 13.62 1.66
N SER A 48 -15.55 12.69 2.19
CA SER A 48 -17.01 12.76 2.08
C SER A 48 -17.58 14.02 2.73
N ARG A 49 -17.02 14.45 3.87
CA ARG A 49 -17.43 15.68 4.55
C ARG A 49 -17.04 16.94 3.78
N GLU A 50 -15.78 17.00 3.32
CA GLU A 50 -15.25 18.17 2.62
C GLU A 50 -15.86 18.37 1.23
N SER A 51 -16.10 17.27 0.50
CA SER A 51 -16.67 17.32 -0.85
C SER A 51 -18.21 17.35 -0.85
N ASN A 52 -18.85 17.27 0.31
CA ASN A 52 -20.31 17.06 0.45
C ASN A 52 -20.84 15.94 -0.45
N SER A 53 -20.08 14.86 -0.57
CA SER A 53 -20.34 13.76 -1.49
C SER A 53 -19.81 12.44 -0.95
N ALA A 54 -20.69 11.45 -0.79
CA ALA A 54 -20.35 10.19 -0.19
C ALA A 54 -19.20 9.46 -0.92
N ALA A 55 -18.24 8.94 -0.15
CA ALA A 55 -17.24 7.99 -0.61
C ALA A 55 -17.28 6.75 0.29
N ARG A 56 -17.03 5.58 -0.29
CA ARG A 56 -16.99 4.31 0.45
C ARG A 56 -15.89 3.40 -0.04
N GLY A 57 -15.32 2.61 0.87
CA GLY A 57 -14.38 1.55 0.55
C GLY A 57 -15.07 0.27 0.09
N VAL A 58 -14.37 -0.50 -0.72
CA VAL A 58 -14.65 -1.92 -1.00
C VAL A 58 -13.34 -2.69 -0.92
N GLU A 59 -13.39 -3.88 -0.32
CA GLU A 59 -12.21 -4.74 -0.22
C GLU A 59 -12.01 -5.57 -1.50
N TYR A 60 -10.76 -5.74 -1.91
CA TYR A 60 -10.36 -6.65 -2.97
C TYR A 60 -8.96 -7.22 -2.67
N ASP A 61 -8.56 -8.25 -3.40
CA ASP A 61 -7.34 -9.04 -3.15
C ASP A 61 -6.10 -8.61 -3.96
N GLY A 62 -6.21 -7.54 -4.75
CA GLY A 62 -5.13 -7.05 -5.63
C GLY A 62 -5.18 -7.63 -7.05
N ASP A 63 -6.04 -8.61 -7.34
CA ASP A 63 -6.18 -9.11 -8.72
C ASP A 63 -6.89 -8.11 -9.64
N LEU A 64 -6.24 -7.75 -10.74
CA LEU A 64 -6.80 -6.86 -11.74
C LEU A 64 -7.94 -7.48 -12.58
N GLY A 65 -8.28 -8.75 -12.38
CA GLY A 65 -9.33 -9.44 -13.12
C GLY A 65 -10.69 -8.77 -13.03
N ALA A 66 -11.05 -8.26 -11.84
CA ALA A 66 -12.29 -7.50 -11.65
C ALA A 66 -12.25 -6.18 -12.43
N VAL A 67 -11.13 -5.45 -12.39
CA VAL A 67 -10.94 -4.18 -13.13
C VAL A 67 -11.02 -4.42 -14.63
N ARG A 68 -10.35 -5.46 -15.15
CA ARG A 68 -10.43 -5.84 -16.58
C ARG A 68 -11.86 -6.07 -17.03
N LYS A 69 -12.64 -6.83 -16.25
CA LYS A 69 -14.06 -7.10 -16.57
C LYS A 69 -14.89 -5.81 -16.61
N MET A 70 -14.69 -4.90 -15.67
CA MET A 70 -15.39 -3.61 -15.62
C MET A 70 -15.07 -2.73 -16.83
N VAL A 71 -13.79 -2.63 -17.18
CA VAL A 71 -13.33 -1.83 -18.34
C VAL A 71 -13.82 -2.43 -19.65
N GLN A 72 -13.70 -3.74 -19.85
CA GLN A 72 -14.18 -4.44 -21.05
C GLN A 72 -15.71 -4.30 -21.22
N ALA A 73 -16.46 -4.35 -20.13
CA ALA A 73 -17.91 -4.17 -20.15
C ALA A 73 -18.34 -2.70 -20.29
N ASN A 74 -17.40 -1.74 -20.24
CA ASN A 74 -17.65 -0.29 -20.15
C ASN A 74 -18.65 0.07 -19.03
N LYS A 75 -18.54 -0.63 -17.88
CA LYS A 75 -19.42 -0.48 -16.71
C LYS A 75 -18.60 -0.54 -15.42
N PRO A 76 -17.71 0.43 -15.16
CA PRO A 76 -16.94 0.44 -13.92
C PRO A 76 -17.88 0.69 -12.72
N THR A 77 -17.80 -0.21 -11.74
CA THR A 77 -18.47 -0.10 -10.44
C THR A 77 -17.54 0.43 -9.35
N TRP A 78 -16.24 0.42 -9.60
CA TRP A 78 -15.20 1.08 -8.81
C TRP A 78 -14.69 2.31 -9.56
N ASP A 79 -14.32 3.35 -8.83
CA ASP A 79 -13.81 4.59 -9.38
C ASP A 79 -12.31 4.74 -9.19
N VAL A 80 -11.84 4.41 -7.99
CA VAL A 80 -10.43 4.41 -7.61
C VAL A 80 -10.07 3.02 -7.11
N VAL A 81 -8.88 2.59 -7.44
CA VAL A 81 -8.30 1.32 -6.98
C VAL A 81 -6.94 1.60 -6.37
N GLU A 82 -6.70 1.08 -5.15
CA GLU A 82 -5.37 0.96 -4.57
C GLU A 82 -4.66 -0.20 -5.25
N VAL A 83 -3.48 0.01 -5.80
CA VAL A 83 -2.68 -1.02 -6.48
C VAL A 83 -1.22 -0.95 -6.06
N GLU A 84 -0.56 -2.09 -5.94
CA GLU A 84 0.89 -2.14 -5.81
C GLU A 84 1.57 -1.70 -7.13
N SER A 85 2.86 -1.39 -7.10
CA SER A 85 3.60 -0.88 -8.25
C SER A 85 3.61 -1.81 -9.47
N SER A 86 3.61 -3.12 -9.23
CA SER A 86 3.53 -4.14 -10.31
C SER A 86 2.18 -4.11 -11.01
N GLU A 87 1.11 -4.08 -10.24
CA GLU A 87 -0.27 -4.05 -10.75
C GLU A 87 -0.55 -2.71 -11.45
N LEU A 88 0.00 -1.61 -10.95
CA LEU A 88 -0.03 -0.33 -11.67
C LEU A 88 0.66 -0.44 -13.03
N THR A 89 1.86 -1.02 -13.07
CA THR A 89 2.64 -1.19 -14.31
C THR A 89 1.85 -2.01 -15.35
N VAL A 90 1.25 -3.11 -14.93
CA VAL A 90 0.42 -3.96 -15.78
C VAL A 90 -0.84 -3.22 -16.23
N GLY A 91 -1.57 -2.61 -15.29
CA GLY A 91 -2.83 -1.93 -15.58
C GLY A 91 -2.66 -0.71 -16.48
N CYS A 92 -1.56 0.05 -16.34
CA CYS A 92 -1.23 1.15 -17.26
C CYS A 92 -0.98 0.62 -18.67
N LYS A 93 -0.19 -0.45 -18.81
CA LYS A 93 0.11 -1.07 -20.12
C LYS A 93 -1.14 -1.62 -20.80
N GLU A 94 -2.05 -2.18 -20.04
CA GLU A 94 -3.34 -2.73 -20.54
C GLU A 94 -4.41 -1.65 -20.74
N GLY A 95 -4.15 -0.37 -20.35
CA GLY A 95 -5.13 0.71 -20.50
C GLY A 95 -6.32 0.60 -19.53
N LEU A 96 -6.13 -0.03 -18.36
CA LEU A 96 -7.18 -0.23 -17.36
C LEU A 96 -7.46 1.01 -16.52
N PHE A 97 -6.54 1.98 -16.54
CA PHE A 97 -6.61 3.18 -15.70
C PHE A 97 -6.61 4.45 -16.53
N GLU A 98 -7.24 5.48 -15.99
CA GLU A 98 -7.19 6.82 -16.57
C GLU A 98 -5.76 7.40 -16.46
N PRO A 99 -5.28 8.13 -17.49
CA PRO A 99 -3.98 8.77 -17.40
C PRO A 99 -3.99 9.91 -16.36
N PHE A 100 -2.83 10.09 -15.74
CA PHE A 100 -2.53 11.25 -14.90
C PHE A 100 -1.50 12.14 -15.57
N ASP A 101 -1.83 13.43 -15.71
CA ASP A 101 -0.83 14.46 -15.95
C ASP A 101 -0.30 14.97 -14.60
N LYS A 102 1.03 15.16 -14.49
CA LYS A 102 1.65 15.72 -13.30
C LYS A 102 1.04 17.07 -12.88
N ALA A 103 0.61 17.88 -13.85
CA ALA A 103 -0.05 19.15 -13.59
C ALA A 103 -1.42 19.00 -12.89
N GLN A 104 -2.05 17.83 -12.98
CA GLN A 104 -3.33 17.54 -12.32
C GLN A 104 -3.16 17.10 -10.85
N VAL A 105 -1.91 16.84 -10.42
CA VAL A 105 -1.58 16.44 -9.04
C VAL A 105 -1.14 17.68 -8.27
N LYS A 106 -2.03 18.23 -7.43
CA LYS A 106 -1.83 19.51 -6.74
C LYS A 106 -0.53 19.59 -5.94
N ASN A 107 -0.12 18.50 -5.31
CA ASN A 107 1.05 18.44 -4.43
C ASN A 107 2.24 17.70 -5.07
N ALA A 108 2.28 17.59 -6.40
CA ALA A 108 3.28 16.77 -7.10
C ALA A 108 4.74 17.09 -6.74
N SER A 109 5.06 18.35 -6.44
CA SER A 109 6.41 18.77 -6.02
C SER A 109 6.79 18.35 -4.60
N MET A 110 5.78 18.05 -3.77
CA MET A 110 5.96 17.62 -2.39
C MET A 110 5.94 16.10 -2.25
N LEU A 111 5.62 15.37 -3.33
CA LEU A 111 5.64 13.92 -3.32
C LEU A 111 7.05 13.39 -3.63
N MET A 112 7.41 12.30 -2.97
CA MET A 112 8.69 11.64 -3.20
C MET A 112 8.85 11.17 -4.67
N PRO A 113 10.09 11.05 -5.17
CA PRO A 113 10.34 10.53 -6.52
C PRO A 113 9.66 9.19 -6.76
N GLY A 114 9.06 9.02 -7.94
CA GLY A 114 8.31 7.81 -8.29
C GLY A 114 6.83 7.82 -7.89
N SER A 115 6.38 8.78 -7.07
CA SER A 115 4.97 8.84 -6.66
C SER A 115 4.01 9.25 -7.77
N VAL A 116 4.44 10.02 -8.76
CA VAL A 116 3.56 10.39 -9.89
C VAL A 116 3.95 9.57 -11.10
N GLN A 117 3.07 8.68 -11.51
CA GLN A 117 3.20 7.79 -12.66
C GLN A 117 2.20 8.18 -13.75
N SER A 118 2.33 7.60 -14.93
CA SER A 118 1.47 7.92 -16.09
C SER A 118 -0.01 7.63 -15.88
N CYS A 119 -0.38 6.73 -14.98
CA CYS A 119 -1.78 6.38 -14.69
C CYS A 119 -2.05 6.11 -13.20
N GLY A 120 -1.23 6.65 -12.30
CA GLY A 120 -1.42 6.52 -10.86
C GLY A 120 -0.61 7.50 -10.06
N VAL A 121 -1.04 7.73 -8.83
CA VAL A 121 -0.38 8.63 -7.87
C VAL A 121 -0.14 7.88 -6.58
N GLY A 122 1.08 7.94 -6.05
CA GLY A 122 1.52 7.24 -4.85
C GLY A 122 0.64 7.53 -3.64
N ALA A 123 0.03 6.48 -3.13
CA ALA A 123 -0.84 6.51 -1.97
C ALA A 123 -0.04 6.57 -0.67
N PHE A 124 0.85 5.63 -0.49
CA PHE A 124 1.76 5.52 0.65
C PHE A 124 2.93 4.58 0.33
N VAL A 125 3.92 4.59 1.19
CA VAL A 125 5.05 3.64 1.17
C VAL A 125 4.81 2.55 2.19
N TRP A 126 5.06 1.32 1.82
CA TRP A 126 5.09 0.18 2.73
C TRP A 126 6.38 -0.62 2.58
N SER A 127 6.65 -1.50 3.52
CA SER A 127 7.84 -2.37 3.46
C SER A 127 7.51 -3.78 3.87
N THR A 128 8.11 -4.74 3.15
CA THR A 128 8.31 -6.09 3.66
C THR A 128 9.56 -6.10 4.50
N VAL A 129 9.42 -6.49 5.76
CA VAL A 129 10.45 -6.41 6.80
C VAL A 129 10.69 -7.77 7.43
N LEU A 130 11.84 -7.91 8.13
CA LEU A 130 12.06 -8.96 9.09
C LEU A 130 11.38 -8.56 10.39
N ALA A 131 10.43 -9.37 10.86
CA ALA A 131 9.76 -9.19 12.13
C ALA A 131 10.02 -10.35 13.09
N TYR A 132 10.05 -10.06 14.37
CA TYR A 132 10.24 -11.03 15.44
C TYR A 132 9.55 -10.56 16.72
N ASN A 133 9.46 -11.45 17.74
CA ASN A 133 8.96 -11.09 19.06
C ASN A 133 10.12 -10.99 20.05
N SER A 134 10.47 -9.78 20.52
CA SER A 134 11.55 -9.50 21.46
C SER A 134 11.30 -10.05 22.88
N ALA A 135 10.05 -10.37 23.22
CA ALA A 135 9.73 -11.02 24.48
C ALA A 135 10.22 -12.47 24.51
N THR A 136 10.18 -13.17 23.38
CA THR A 136 10.61 -14.55 23.23
C THR A 136 12.03 -14.69 22.68
N LEU A 137 12.44 -13.83 21.76
CA LEU A 137 13.76 -13.82 21.13
C LEU A 137 14.66 -12.78 21.80
N LYS A 138 15.50 -13.21 22.75
CA LYS A 138 16.31 -12.30 23.58
C LYS A 138 17.45 -11.61 22.83
N THR A 139 17.93 -12.20 21.73
CA THR A 139 18.93 -11.60 20.85
C THR A 139 18.24 -11.09 19.59
N ALA A 140 18.32 -9.78 19.35
CA ALA A 140 17.75 -9.19 18.14
C ALA A 140 18.49 -9.70 16.89
N PRO A 141 17.77 -10.12 15.83
CA PRO A 141 18.40 -10.45 14.56
C PRO A 141 18.97 -9.18 13.90
N ALA A 142 20.20 -9.28 13.38
CA ALA A 142 20.85 -8.15 12.71
C ALA A 142 20.37 -7.94 11.27
N GLY A 143 19.81 -8.97 10.63
CA GLY A 143 19.33 -8.93 9.26
C GLY A 143 19.04 -10.31 8.69
N TRP A 144 19.00 -10.41 7.36
CA TRP A 144 18.58 -11.65 6.69
C TRP A 144 19.52 -12.83 6.89
N ALA A 145 20.82 -12.62 7.10
CA ALA A 145 21.74 -13.71 7.45
C ALA A 145 21.30 -14.45 8.74
N ASP A 146 20.87 -13.70 9.76
CA ASP A 146 20.32 -14.25 11.00
C ASP A 146 18.97 -14.98 10.78
N PHE A 147 18.15 -14.51 9.83
CA PHE A 147 16.91 -15.18 9.47
C PHE A 147 17.17 -16.60 8.90
N TRP A 148 18.29 -16.80 8.20
CA TRP A 148 18.72 -18.10 7.67
C TRP A 148 19.51 -18.95 8.68
N ASP A 149 20.03 -18.34 9.74
CA ASP A 149 20.79 -19.09 10.76
C ASP A 149 19.86 -19.79 11.76
N VAL A 150 19.40 -20.98 11.37
CA VAL A 150 18.52 -21.82 12.20
C VAL A 150 19.24 -22.48 13.39
N LYS A 151 20.57 -22.42 13.44
CA LYS A 151 21.36 -22.90 14.58
C LYS A 151 21.40 -21.84 15.67
N LYS A 152 21.69 -20.59 15.31
CA LYS A 152 21.70 -19.45 16.22
C LYS A 152 20.27 -19.09 16.69
N PHE A 153 19.30 -19.21 15.82
CA PHE A 153 17.89 -18.89 16.07
C PHE A 153 17.00 -20.09 15.72
N PRO A 154 16.91 -21.11 16.58
CA PRO A 154 16.11 -22.31 16.29
C PRO A 154 14.62 -22.02 16.25
N GLY A 155 13.88 -22.63 15.29
CA GLY A 155 12.44 -22.54 15.17
C GLY A 155 11.94 -22.26 13.74
N LYS A 156 10.65 -22.00 13.59
CA LYS A 156 9.99 -21.77 12.29
C LYS A 156 10.16 -20.34 11.80
N ARG A 157 10.17 -20.20 10.47
CA ARG A 157 10.25 -18.94 9.73
C ARG A 157 8.98 -18.72 8.93
N GLY A 158 8.22 -17.67 9.22
CA GLY A 158 7.13 -17.27 8.36
C GLY A 158 7.66 -16.57 7.10
N MET A 159 7.24 -17.01 5.92
CA MET A 159 7.56 -16.33 4.65
C MET A 159 6.31 -16.19 3.78
N ARG A 160 6.17 -15.07 3.05
CA ARG A 160 5.08 -14.91 2.10
C ARG A 160 5.17 -15.99 1.03
N LYS A 161 4.05 -16.61 0.68
CA LYS A 161 4.00 -17.59 -0.40
C LYS A 161 4.34 -16.95 -1.75
N GLY A 162 5.26 -17.58 -2.49
CA GLY A 162 5.75 -17.11 -3.79
C GLY A 162 7.22 -16.70 -3.77
N ALA A 163 7.72 -16.31 -4.93
CA ALA A 163 9.14 -15.97 -5.12
C ALA A 163 9.43 -14.49 -4.80
N ARG A 164 8.47 -13.59 -5.09
CA ARG A 164 8.57 -12.14 -4.90
C ARG A 164 8.93 -11.81 -3.44
N TYR A 165 9.91 -10.94 -3.23
CA TYR A 165 10.57 -10.58 -1.97
C TYR A 165 11.48 -11.67 -1.40
N ASN A 166 11.08 -12.93 -1.45
CA ASN A 166 11.81 -14.03 -0.82
C ASN A 166 13.15 -14.33 -1.52
N LEU A 167 13.25 -14.16 -2.83
CA LEU A 167 14.51 -14.34 -3.57
C LEU A 167 15.47 -13.16 -3.35
N GLU A 168 14.95 -11.94 -3.21
CA GLU A 168 15.73 -10.79 -2.81
C GLU A 168 16.32 -11.00 -1.40
N PHE A 169 15.50 -11.42 -0.45
CA PHE A 169 15.96 -11.73 0.91
C PHE A 169 16.97 -12.88 0.94
N ALA A 170 16.77 -13.91 0.11
CA ALA A 170 17.71 -15.02 -0.01
C ALA A 170 19.09 -14.55 -0.50
N LEU A 171 19.15 -13.67 -1.51
CA LEU A 171 20.41 -13.10 -1.97
C LEU A 171 21.07 -12.22 -0.92
N MET A 172 20.31 -11.38 -0.23
CA MET A 172 20.86 -10.53 0.84
C MET A 172 21.34 -11.38 2.02
N ALA A 173 20.64 -12.46 2.37
CA ALA A 173 21.10 -13.45 3.36
C ALA A 173 22.37 -14.19 2.92
N ASP A 174 22.62 -14.28 1.61
CA ASP A 174 23.82 -14.90 1.04
C ASP A 174 24.93 -13.87 0.73
N GLY A 175 24.83 -12.66 1.29
CA GLY A 175 25.86 -11.63 1.25
C GLY A 175 25.84 -10.73 0.00
N VAL A 176 24.83 -10.83 -0.86
CA VAL A 176 24.66 -9.88 -1.97
C VAL A 176 24.19 -8.54 -1.40
N HIS A 177 24.94 -7.47 -1.70
CA HIS A 177 24.55 -6.14 -1.27
C HIS A 177 23.23 -5.72 -1.94
N ARG A 178 22.33 -5.06 -1.20
CA ARG A 178 20.98 -4.71 -1.70
C ARG A 178 20.98 -4.00 -3.06
N ARG A 179 21.97 -3.16 -3.36
CA ARG A 179 22.07 -2.45 -4.65
C ARG A 179 22.30 -3.36 -5.85
N ASP A 180 22.83 -4.58 -5.61
CA ASP A 180 23.21 -5.54 -6.65
C ASP A 180 22.17 -6.67 -6.81
N VAL A 181 21.13 -6.69 -5.97
CA VAL A 181 20.15 -7.78 -5.93
C VAL A 181 19.49 -7.99 -7.29
N TYR A 182 18.93 -6.96 -7.92
CA TYR A 182 18.24 -7.13 -9.21
C TYR A 182 19.20 -7.37 -10.38
N ALA A 183 20.42 -6.82 -10.33
CA ALA A 183 21.46 -7.16 -11.31
C ALA A 183 21.84 -8.65 -11.20
N THR A 184 21.93 -9.15 -9.97
CA THR A 184 22.20 -10.58 -9.70
C THR A 184 21.03 -11.47 -10.15
N LEU A 185 19.80 -11.16 -9.73
CA LEU A 185 18.59 -11.90 -10.12
C LEU A 185 18.36 -11.90 -11.64
N GLY A 186 18.84 -10.89 -12.35
CA GLY A 186 18.76 -10.79 -13.81
C GLY A 186 19.65 -11.80 -14.55
N THR A 187 20.51 -12.54 -13.87
CA THR A 187 21.35 -13.60 -14.43
C THR A 187 20.84 -14.99 -14.03
N GLU A 188 20.97 -15.99 -14.93
CA GLU A 188 20.58 -17.37 -14.59
C GLU A 188 21.34 -17.90 -13.37
N ALA A 189 22.64 -17.63 -13.26
CA ALA A 189 23.47 -18.05 -12.12
C ALA A 189 22.99 -17.37 -10.80
N GLY A 190 22.64 -16.09 -10.84
CA GLY A 190 22.14 -15.35 -9.68
C GLY A 190 20.75 -15.80 -9.27
N LEU A 191 19.85 -16.05 -10.22
CA LEU A 191 18.54 -16.62 -9.92
C LEU A 191 18.67 -18.01 -9.28
N GLN A 192 19.52 -18.88 -9.83
CA GLN A 192 19.76 -20.21 -9.27
C GLN A 192 20.38 -20.12 -7.85
N ARG A 193 21.29 -19.17 -7.62
CA ARG A 193 21.85 -18.87 -6.29
C ARG A 193 20.76 -18.52 -5.28
N ALA A 194 19.84 -17.63 -5.64
CA ALA A 194 18.71 -17.25 -4.78
C ALA A 194 17.79 -18.44 -4.46
N LEU A 195 17.45 -19.23 -5.47
CA LEU A 195 16.63 -20.45 -5.32
C LEU A 195 17.30 -21.47 -4.41
N ASN A 196 18.60 -21.74 -4.61
CA ASN A 196 19.38 -22.67 -3.76
C ASN A 196 19.43 -22.19 -2.30
N LYS A 197 19.59 -20.87 -2.10
CA LYS A 197 19.59 -20.29 -0.75
C LYS A 197 18.24 -20.44 -0.07
N LEU A 198 17.16 -20.20 -0.79
CA LEU A 198 15.80 -20.39 -0.26
C LEU A 198 15.52 -21.86 0.06
N GLN A 199 15.99 -22.80 -0.78
CA GLN A 199 15.85 -24.24 -0.57
C GLN A 199 16.50 -24.71 0.73
N GLN A 200 17.64 -24.11 1.15
CA GLN A 200 18.29 -24.43 2.44
C GLN A 200 17.36 -24.19 3.62
N LEU A 201 16.49 -23.19 3.54
CA LEU A 201 15.58 -22.83 4.60
C LEU A 201 14.25 -23.61 4.55
N LYS A 202 13.93 -24.31 3.44
CA LYS A 202 12.66 -25.02 3.18
C LYS A 202 12.13 -25.82 4.39
N PRO A 203 12.93 -26.62 5.14
CA PRO A 203 12.41 -27.40 6.28
C PRO A 203 11.88 -26.55 7.44
N HIS A 204 12.25 -25.28 7.49
CA HIS A 204 11.90 -24.35 8.56
C HIS A 204 10.84 -23.33 8.14
N ILE A 205 10.47 -23.26 6.86
CA ILE A 205 9.50 -22.27 6.34
C ILE A 205 8.07 -22.70 6.66
N VAL A 206 7.29 -21.74 7.10
CA VAL A 206 5.81 -21.77 7.07
C VAL A 206 5.35 -20.66 6.14
N TRP A 207 4.65 -21.05 5.07
CA TRP A 207 4.17 -20.10 4.08
C TRP A 207 2.91 -19.40 4.56
N TRP A 208 2.88 -18.06 4.47
CA TRP A 208 1.69 -17.28 4.74
C TRP A 208 1.18 -16.60 3.46
N GLU A 209 -0.14 -16.39 3.41
CA GLU A 209 -0.85 -15.78 2.27
C GLU A 209 -1.55 -14.47 2.67
N SER A 210 -1.96 -14.35 3.94
CA SER A 210 -2.57 -13.14 4.48
C SER A 210 -1.61 -12.35 5.37
N GLY A 211 -1.52 -11.05 5.19
CA GLY A 211 -0.69 -10.16 6.02
C GLY A 211 -1.08 -10.11 7.51
N SER A 212 -2.21 -10.68 7.89
CA SER A 212 -2.62 -10.82 9.30
C SER A 212 -2.01 -12.05 10.00
N GLN A 213 -1.45 -13.01 9.26
CA GLN A 213 -0.88 -14.24 9.81
C GLN A 213 0.43 -14.00 10.56
N PRO A 214 1.43 -13.25 10.00
CA PRO A 214 2.71 -13.03 10.68
C PRO A 214 2.61 -12.43 12.09
N PRO A 215 1.87 -11.33 12.33
CA PRO A 215 1.78 -10.78 13.69
C PRO A 215 1.15 -11.76 14.68
N LYS A 216 0.14 -12.53 14.28
CA LYS A 216 -0.50 -13.53 15.15
C LYS A 216 0.45 -14.65 15.53
N ALA A 217 1.14 -15.24 14.54
CA ALA A 217 2.05 -16.36 14.76
C ALA A 217 3.31 -15.97 15.55
N LEU A 218 3.82 -14.74 15.35
CA LEU A 218 4.92 -14.19 16.14
C LEU A 218 4.51 -13.91 17.59
N ALA A 219 3.33 -13.30 17.79
CA ALA A 219 2.80 -13.04 19.14
C ALA A 219 2.52 -14.34 19.90
N GLY A 220 2.00 -15.37 19.22
CA GLY A 220 1.74 -16.70 19.78
C GLY A 220 3.00 -17.58 19.97
N GLY A 221 4.20 -17.11 19.50
CA GLY A 221 5.43 -17.88 19.59
C GLY A 221 5.52 -19.09 18.65
N GLU A 222 4.60 -19.20 17.68
CA GLU A 222 4.62 -20.26 16.68
C GLU A 222 5.80 -20.11 15.72
N TRP A 223 6.17 -18.88 15.40
CA TRP A 223 7.31 -18.53 14.55
C TRP A 223 8.31 -17.68 15.32
N VAL A 224 9.60 -17.94 15.08
CA VAL A 224 10.69 -17.17 15.71
C VAL A 224 10.91 -15.85 15.00
N MET A 225 10.85 -15.87 13.67
CA MET A 225 10.96 -14.72 12.78
C MET A 225 10.00 -14.88 11.62
N SER A 226 9.62 -13.77 11.01
CA SER A 226 8.78 -13.78 9.81
C SER A 226 9.14 -12.62 8.89
N THR A 227 9.00 -12.82 7.58
CA THR A 227 8.71 -11.69 6.69
C THR A 227 7.33 -11.16 7.04
N ALA A 228 7.16 -9.85 7.06
CA ALA A 228 5.88 -9.23 7.40
C ALA A 228 5.75 -7.85 6.73
N TYR A 229 4.52 -7.36 6.60
CA TYR A 229 4.29 -5.96 6.24
C TYR A 229 4.41 -5.09 7.50
N ASN A 230 5.23 -4.04 7.42
CA ASN A 230 5.50 -3.16 8.56
C ASN A 230 4.23 -2.63 9.22
N GLY A 231 3.25 -2.13 8.46
CA GLY A 231 2.01 -1.62 9.00
C GLY A 231 1.15 -2.67 9.71
N ARG A 232 1.25 -3.95 9.33
CA ARG A 232 0.53 -5.03 10.02
C ARG A 232 1.17 -5.38 11.37
N ILE A 233 2.49 -5.26 11.47
CA ILE A 233 3.21 -5.42 12.76
C ILE A 233 2.85 -4.26 13.68
N SER A 234 2.92 -3.01 13.21
CA SER A 234 2.61 -1.83 14.05
C SER A 234 1.14 -1.80 14.49
N ALA A 235 0.20 -2.19 13.62
CA ALA A 235 -1.20 -2.29 14.00
C ALA A 235 -1.43 -3.34 15.09
N ALA A 236 -0.76 -4.49 15.01
CA ALA A 236 -0.86 -5.51 16.04
C ALA A 236 -0.25 -5.04 17.38
N VAL A 237 0.85 -4.27 17.35
CA VAL A 237 1.42 -3.65 18.56
C VAL A 237 0.44 -2.65 19.16
N ALA A 238 -0.19 -1.81 18.36
CA ALA A 238 -1.21 -0.88 18.81
C ALA A 238 -2.45 -1.58 19.42
N ASP A 239 -2.76 -2.80 18.94
CA ASP A 239 -3.84 -3.65 19.46
C ASP A 239 -3.39 -4.52 20.67
N GLY A 240 -2.17 -4.29 21.23
CA GLY A 240 -1.68 -4.93 22.45
C GLY A 240 -0.82 -6.18 22.24
N ALA A 241 -0.34 -6.45 21.03
CA ALA A 241 0.64 -7.51 20.79
C ALA A 241 2.07 -7.01 21.14
N ASP A 242 2.31 -6.84 22.44
CA ASP A 242 3.60 -6.34 22.94
C ASP A 242 4.77 -7.24 22.55
N GLY A 243 5.93 -6.62 22.33
CA GLY A 243 7.17 -7.30 21.98
C GLY A 243 7.38 -7.56 20.49
N LEU A 244 6.38 -7.38 19.63
CA LEU A 244 6.58 -7.46 18.19
C LEU A 244 7.50 -6.33 17.74
N THR A 245 8.55 -6.67 17.01
CA THR A 245 9.63 -5.74 16.65
C THR A 245 10.05 -5.95 15.20
N ILE A 246 10.46 -4.86 14.54
CA ILE A 246 10.95 -4.84 13.17
C ILE A 246 12.46 -4.64 13.14
N ALA A 247 13.18 -5.50 12.41
CA ALA A 247 14.54 -5.26 11.99
C ALA A 247 14.53 -4.64 10.59
N TRP A 248 14.89 -3.35 10.49
CA TRP A 248 14.76 -2.57 9.26
C TRP A 248 15.90 -2.77 8.25
N ASN A 249 17.00 -3.45 8.64
CA ASN A 249 18.14 -3.63 7.74
C ASN A 249 17.75 -4.49 6.54
N ASP A 250 18.01 -3.94 5.35
CA ASP A 250 17.73 -4.58 4.07
C ASP A 250 16.25 -4.99 3.90
N ALA A 251 15.34 -4.21 4.49
CA ALA A 251 13.91 -4.28 4.16
C ALA A 251 13.70 -3.98 2.67
N ILE A 252 12.59 -4.42 2.12
CA ILE A 252 12.19 -4.04 0.75
C ILE A 252 11.01 -3.10 0.87
N TYR A 253 11.12 -1.90 0.29
CA TYR A 253 10.01 -0.96 0.23
C TYR A 253 9.40 -0.89 -1.16
N ASP A 254 8.09 -0.64 -1.19
CA ASP A 254 7.32 -0.37 -2.39
C ASP A 254 6.29 0.72 -2.11
N LEU A 255 5.64 1.22 -3.16
CA LEU A 255 4.55 2.17 -3.08
C LEU A 255 3.26 1.50 -3.51
N ASP A 256 2.20 1.78 -2.76
CA ASP A 256 0.86 1.64 -3.29
C ASP A 256 0.46 2.92 -4.00
N TYR A 257 -0.42 2.77 -4.97
CA TYR A 257 -0.87 3.85 -5.84
C TYR A 257 -2.39 3.93 -5.90
N TRP A 258 -2.88 5.14 -5.95
CA TRP A 258 -4.24 5.41 -6.39
C TRP A 258 -4.29 5.41 -7.91
N ALA A 259 -5.06 4.52 -8.50
CA ALA A 259 -5.34 4.48 -9.93
C ALA A 259 -6.85 4.70 -10.16
N ILE A 260 -7.22 5.48 -11.17
CA ILE A 260 -8.63 5.71 -11.53
C ILE A 260 -9.03 4.71 -12.59
N VAL A 261 -10.08 3.96 -12.35
CA VAL A 261 -10.56 2.94 -13.30
C VAL A 261 -11.01 3.62 -14.60
N LYS A 262 -10.54 3.11 -15.72
CA LYS A 262 -10.85 3.61 -17.06
C LYS A 262 -12.35 3.62 -17.32
N GLY A 263 -12.87 4.77 -17.78
CA GLY A 263 -14.29 4.96 -18.07
C GLY A 263 -15.16 5.17 -16.82
N SER A 264 -14.57 5.41 -15.64
CA SER A 264 -15.37 5.77 -14.45
C SER A 264 -16.26 6.99 -14.72
N PRO A 265 -17.58 6.89 -14.48
CA PRO A 265 -18.47 8.03 -14.64
C PRO A 265 -18.24 9.14 -13.59
N ARG A 266 -17.37 8.89 -12.62
CA ARG A 266 -17.00 9.79 -11.53
C ARG A 266 -15.50 10.17 -11.57
N ALA A 267 -14.86 10.13 -12.75
CA ALA A 267 -13.42 10.35 -12.91
C ALA A 267 -12.93 11.68 -12.32
N ASP A 268 -13.70 12.76 -12.46
CA ASP A 268 -13.33 14.05 -11.86
C ASP A 268 -13.37 14.04 -10.33
N ARG A 269 -14.35 13.35 -9.75
CA ARG A 269 -14.40 13.14 -8.29
C ARG A 269 -13.30 12.21 -7.81
N ALA A 270 -12.96 11.19 -8.59
CA ALA A 270 -11.85 10.32 -8.33
C ALA A 270 -10.52 11.09 -8.32
N ARG A 271 -10.31 12.03 -9.27
CA ARG A 271 -9.14 12.94 -9.26
C ARG A 271 -9.14 13.85 -8.03
N ALA A 272 -10.30 14.39 -7.65
CA ALA A 272 -10.42 15.18 -6.43
C ALA A 272 -10.06 14.37 -5.18
N PHE A 273 -10.51 13.11 -5.11
CA PHE A 273 -10.16 12.18 -4.03
C PHE A 273 -8.64 11.91 -3.99
N VAL A 274 -8.02 11.60 -5.13
CA VAL A 274 -6.57 11.35 -5.19
C VAL A 274 -5.79 12.58 -4.72
N ASN A 275 -6.19 13.80 -5.13
CA ASN A 275 -5.57 15.04 -4.67
C ASN A 275 -5.77 15.29 -3.18
N PHE A 276 -6.93 14.92 -2.63
CA PHE A 276 -7.18 14.97 -1.19
C PHE A 276 -6.31 13.95 -0.44
N ALA A 277 -6.34 12.68 -0.87
CA ALA A 277 -5.63 11.58 -0.21
C ALA A 277 -4.10 11.69 -0.27
N THR A 278 -3.56 12.48 -1.19
CA THR A 278 -2.11 12.78 -1.29
C THR A 278 -1.71 14.11 -0.64
N SER A 279 -2.65 14.82 0.00
CA SER A 279 -2.35 16.01 0.79
C SER A 279 -1.60 15.65 2.08
N ASP A 280 -0.81 16.57 2.59
CA ASP A 280 -0.05 16.40 3.83
C ASP A 280 -0.94 16.05 5.04
N PRO A 281 -2.09 16.75 5.30
CA PRO A 281 -2.93 16.40 6.45
C PRO A 281 -3.57 15.02 6.33
N ALA A 282 -3.98 14.61 5.12
CA ALA A 282 -4.61 13.31 4.92
C ALA A 282 -3.61 12.16 5.06
N GLN A 283 -2.43 12.28 4.46
CA GLN A 283 -1.37 11.27 4.61
C GLN A 283 -0.81 11.19 6.04
N LEU A 284 -0.70 12.32 6.73
CA LEU A 284 -0.34 12.33 8.14
C LEU A 284 -1.38 11.59 9.00
N ALA A 285 -2.67 11.85 8.75
CA ALA A 285 -3.75 11.16 9.45
C ALA A 285 -3.70 9.66 9.20
N PHE A 286 -3.47 9.24 7.95
CA PHE A 286 -3.34 7.82 7.59
C PHE A 286 -2.17 7.14 8.30
N SER A 287 -0.98 7.76 8.32
CA SER A 287 0.20 7.18 8.97
C SER A 287 0.07 7.09 10.51
N ARG A 288 -0.85 7.85 11.11
CA ARG A 288 -1.18 7.73 12.53
C ARG A 288 -2.12 6.58 12.85
N GLU A 289 -2.93 6.15 11.88
CA GLU A 289 -3.82 4.99 12.02
C GLU A 289 -3.07 3.68 11.74
N ILE A 290 -2.10 3.71 10.81
CA ILE A 290 -1.27 2.57 10.43
C ILE A 290 0.09 3.09 9.94
N THR A 291 1.20 2.60 10.49
CA THR A 291 2.56 3.11 10.18
C THR A 291 3.06 2.75 8.78
N TYR A 292 2.21 2.94 7.78
CA TYR A 292 2.64 3.10 6.40
C TYR A 292 3.15 4.52 6.18
N GLY A 293 4.21 4.66 5.38
CA GLY A 293 4.89 5.93 5.20
C GLY A 293 4.17 6.85 4.24
N PRO A 294 4.02 8.14 4.57
CA PRO A 294 3.57 9.11 3.59
C PRO A 294 4.48 9.14 2.35
N THR A 295 3.90 9.40 1.19
CA THR A 295 4.65 9.82 0.00
C THR A 295 4.92 11.33 0.00
N ASN A 296 4.19 12.10 0.79
CA ASN A 296 4.31 13.54 0.93
C ASN A 296 5.34 13.91 2.00
N TYR A 297 6.38 14.65 1.63
CA TYR A 297 7.45 15.04 2.53
C TYR A 297 6.99 15.87 3.72
N ASN A 298 5.99 16.75 3.56
CA ASN A 298 5.44 17.51 4.67
C ASN A 298 4.76 16.61 5.70
N ALA A 299 4.08 15.56 5.24
CA ALA A 299 3.46 14.59 6.14
C ALA A 299 4.50 13.76 6.91
N ILE A 300 5.61 13.36 6.27
CA ILE A 300 6.72 12.66 6.93
C ILE A 300 7.26 13.50 8.08
N LEU A 301 7.53 14.78 7.83
CA LEU A 301 8.05 15.70 8.84
C LEU A 301 7.06 15.97 9.99
N ALA A 302 5.79 16.19 9.64
CA ALA A 302 4.75 16.46 10.62
C ALA A 302 4.45 15.25 11.51
N TYR A 303 4.70 14.05 11.04
CA TYR A 303 4.56 12.83 11.84
C TYR A 303 5.49 12.84 13.05
N ASP A 304 6.77 13.18 12.85
CA ASP A 304 7.77 13.19 13.93
C ASP A 304 7.57 14.33 14.91
N THR A 305 7.34 15.55 14.39
CA THR A 305 7.29 16.76 15.24
C THR A 305 5.98 16.94 16.00
N GLY A 306 4.94 16.14 15.72
CA GLY A 306 3.59 16.34 16.22
C GLY A 306 2.93 17.63 15.72
N ARG A 307 3.58 18.39 14.84
CA ARG A 307 3.07 19.65 14.29
C ARG A 307 1.97 19.37 13.29
N LYS A 308 0.92 20.20 13.31
CA LYS A 308 -0.19 20.09 12.35
C LYS A 308 0.14 20.61 10.96
N ARG A 309 1.22 21.39 10.82
CA ARG A 309 1.66 22.01 9.57
C ARG A 309 3.16 22.32 9.65
N VAL A 310 3.89 22.00 8.59
CA VAL A 310 5.26 22.48 8.42
C VAL A 310 5.14 23.92 7.89
N PRO A 311 5.85 24.91 8.46
CA PRO A 311 5.88 26.26 7.92
C PRO A 311 6.38 26.27 6.49
N ASP A 312 5.88 27.17 5.64
CA ASP A 312 6.30 27.37 4.24
C ASP A 312 7.77 27.91 4.13
N ASP A 313 8.51 27.89 5.21
CA ASP A 313 9.89 28.33 5.23
C ASP A 313 10.77 27.43 4.36
N LYS A 314 11.43 28.08 3.40
CA LYS A 314 12.37 27.50 2.43
C LYS A 314 13.64 26.89 3.08
N HIS A 315 13.58 26.52 4.34
CA HIS A 315 14.69 25.86 5.03
C HIS A 315 14.71 24.40 4.61
N LEU A 316 15.88 23.93 4.21
CA LEU A 316 16.19 22.53 3.96
C LEU A 316 15.62 21.69 5.10
N ILE A 317 14.58 20.94 4.78
CA ILE A 317 13.93 20.03 5.68
C ILE A 317 14.93 18.93 6.02
N ASP A 318 15.42 18.90 7.25
CA ASP A 318 16.29 17.82 7.70
C ASP A 318 15.48 16.54 7.93
N LEU A 319 15.30 15.78 6.86
CA LEU A 319 14.62 14.49 6.90
C LEU A 319 15.38 13.42 7.71
N SER A 320 16.60 13.72 8.21
CA SER A 320 17.33 12.79 9.08
C SER A 320 16.64 12.58 10.41
N MET A 321 15.77 13.51 10.79
CA MET A 321 14.99 13.49 12.03
C MET A 321 13.64 12.75 11.91
N ALA A 322 13.29 12.25 10.72
CA ALA A 322 12.03 11.51 10.52
C ALA A 322 12.03 10.19 11.33
N PRO A 323 10.88 9.80 11.89
CA PRO A 323 10.79 8.69 12.84
C PRO A 323 11.23 7.36 12.21
N SER A 324 11.81 6.49 13.05
CA SER A 324 12.38 5.22 12.60
C SER A 324 11.34 4.14 12.27
N ASP A 325 10.08 4.34 12.62
CA ASP A 325 8.99 3.38 12.41
C ASP A 325 8.26 3.54 11.06
N LEU A 326 8.52 4.65 10.34
CA LEU A 326 7.98 4.83 8.99
C LEU A 326 8.89 4.24 7.91
N PRO A 327 8.35 3.47 6.95
CA PRO A 327 9.14 2.96 5.82
C PRO A 327 9.68 4.09 4.93
N SER A 328 8.98 5.22 4.82
CA SER A 328 9.43 6.41 4.08
C SER A 328 10.43 7.28 4.85
N ALA A 329 10.74 6.98 6.11
CA ALA A 329 11.78 7.67 6.86
C ALA A 329 13.14 7.55 6.13
N PRO A 330 13.91 8.66 5.96
CA PRO A 330 15.14 8.63 5.17
C PRO A 330 16.16 7.62 5.69
N GLY A 331 16.21 7.38 7.00
CA GLY A 331 17.04 6.35 7.61
C GLY A 331 16.68 4.95 7.14
N ASN A 332 15.38 4.63 7.05
CA ASN A 332 14.88 3.34 6.59
C ASN A 332 15.04 3.18 5.07
N LEU A 333 14.70 4.21 4.27
CA LEU A 333 14.91 4.17 2.81
C LEU A 333 16.39 3.92 2.44
N ARG A 334 17.34 4.58 3.13
CA ARG A 334 18.78 4.40 2.85
C ARG A 334 19.27 2.97 3.09
N ARG A 335 18.66 2.24 4.01
CA ARG A 335 19.04 0.85 4.36
C ARG A 335 18.14 -0.20 3.72
N SER A 336 17.16 0.20 2.94
CA SER A 336 16.22 -0.69 2.26
C SER A 336 16.54 -0.84 0.78
N LEU A 337 16.05 -1.91 0.19
CA LEU A 337 16.00 -2.15 -1.24
C LEU A 337 14.69 -1.57 -1.78
N ALA A 338 14.77 -0.76 -2.84
CA ALA A 338 13.58 -0.41 -3.61
C ALA A 338 13.09 -1.64 -4.40
N PHE A 339 11.83 -1.97 -4.29
CA PHE A 339 11.23 -3.02 -5.10
C PHE A 339 11.30 -2.67 -6.59
N SER A 340 11.53 -3.68 -7.46
CA SER A 340 11.57 -3.49 -8.90
C SER A 340 10.35 -4.10 -9.58
N PRO A 341 9.27 -3.32 -9.81
CA PRO A 341 8.08 -3.83 -10.48
C PRO A 341 8.37 -4.29 -11.90
N SER A 342 9.27 -3.60 -12.63
CA SER A 342 9.64 -3.99 -14.00
C SER A 342 10.30 -5.36 -14.06
N TYR A 343 11.16 -5.69 -13.08
CA TYR A 343 11.78 -7.01 -12.98
C TYR A 343 10.72 -8.10 -12.79
N TRP A 344 9.82 -7.91 -11.81
CA TRP A 344 8.82 -8.93 -11.46
C TRP A 344 7.70 -9.06 -12.50
N VAL A 345 7.27 -7.97 -13.13
CA VAL A 345 6.30 -8.02 -14.24
C VAL A 345 6.85 -8.83 -15.43
N THR A 346 8.17 -8.71 -15.68
CA THR A 346 8.81 -9.42 -16.80
C THR A 346 9.09 -10.90 -16.47
N ASN A 347 9.57 -11.19 -15.26
CA ASN A 347 10.17 -12.49 -14.94
C ASN A 347 9.34 -13.33 -13.96
N GLY A 348 8.39 -12.70 -13.23
CA GLY A 348 7.72 -13.31 -12.08
C GLY A 348 7.06 -14.65 -12.38
N ALA A 349 6.27 -14.74 -13.45
CA ALA A 349 5.55 -15.97 -13.78
C ALA A 349 6.50 -17.18 -14.02
N GLN A 350 7.62 -16.94 -14.71
CA GLN A 350 8.62 -17.99 -14.94
C GLN A 350 9.34 -18.38 -13.65
N ILE A 351 9.65 -17.40 -12.82
CA ILE A 351 10.34 -17.61 -11.54
C ILE A 351 9.43 -18.39 -10.57
N ASP A 352 8.15 -18.03 -10.45
CA ASP A 352 7.19 -18.73 -9.61
C ASP A 352 7.00 -20.19 -10.04
N LYS A 353 7.05 -20.48 -11.35
CA LYS A 353 7.06 -21.85 -11.85
C LYS A 353 8.30 -22.62 -11.39
N LYS A 354 9.52 -22.04 -11.54
CA LYS A 354 10.78 -22.64 -11.07
C LYS A 354 10.75 -22.88 -9.55
N LEU A 355 10.25 -21.89 -8.77
CA LEU A 355 10.10 -22.04 -7.34
C LEU A 355 9.13 -23.19 -6.96
N THR A 356 7.99 -23.26 -7.62
CA THR A 356 7.00 -24.32 -7.38
C THR A 356 7.59 -25.70 -7.63
N GLU A 357 8.40 -25.86 -8.67
CA GLU A 357 9.10 -27.11 -8.99
C GLU A 357 10.16 -27.45 -7.92
N LEU A 358 10.89 -26.46 -7.43
CA LEU A 358 11.91 -26.62 -6.38
C LEU A 358 11.32 -27.00 -5.01
N LEU A 359 10.11 -26.52 -4.72
CA LEU A 359 9.46 -26.74 -3.43
C LEU A 359 8.65 -28.04 -3.34
N LYS A 360 8.43 -28.73 -4.45
CA LYS A 360 7.91 -30.11 -4.45
C LYS A 360 8.93 -31.07 -3.86
#